data_658f9a587f062e5dc256dbd71df8e1fe
#
_entry.id   658f9a587f062e5dc256dbd71df8e1fe
#
_cell.length_a   1.000
_cell.length_b   1.000
_cell.length_c   1.000
_cell.angle_alpha   90.00
_cell.angle_beta   90.00
_cell.angle_gamma   90.00
#
_symmetry.space_group_name_H-M   'P 1'
#
loop_
_entity.id
_entity.type
_entity.pdbx_description
1 polymer ?
#
loop_
_entity_poly.entity_id
_entity_poly.type
_entity_poly.pdbx_seq_one_letter_code
_entity_poly.pdbx_strand_id
1 'polypeptide(L)'
;VCPYQHLVEQWVEDIVRFNMKPIIGYSSSPQKDWKQRLSKAVRDQKIRVDKSFFCFVCTNATFTNSYVQEQISKIHSPVLLVVDEAHNFGAASYARLLDDRFTYRLALSATLERHRDEEGTALLYAFFGKKCIEYSLDRAIEEDKLTPYKYYPVVVHLNDDELTAYEQLSYEMSKCVIKGKNGKYKLNKHGEILALKRARIVAGASEKLDALREEIRPYIHDNNILVYCGATNVLDENADYTSSDTGDIRQIEAVTRILGNEFGMDVA
;
A
#
# COMPACT_ATOMS: atom_id res chain seq x y z
N VAL A 1 -9.96 11.23 1.69
CA VAL A 1 -9.96 9.89 1.07
C VAL A 1 -8.70 9.17 1.50
N CYS A 2 -8.80 7.92 1.96
CA CYS A 2 -7.71 7.15 2.54
C CYS A 2 -7.62 5.76 1.87
N PRO A 3 -6.44 5.11 1.81
CA PRO A 3 -6.34 3.81 1.16
C PRO A 3 -7.05 2.68 1.93
N TYR A 4 -7.06 2.71 3.26
CA TYR A 4 -7.52 1.61 4.11
C TYR A 4 -8.55 2.07 5.16
N GLN A 5 -9.36 1.12 5.67
CA GLN A 5 -10.42 1.39 6.64
C GLN A 5 -9.87 1.94 7.96
N HIS A 6 -8.81 1.36 8.51
CA HIS A 6 -8.20 1.83 9.76
C HIS A 6 -7.72 3.28 9.68
N LEU A 7 -7.21 3.72 8.50
CA LEU A 7 -6.85 5.12 8.30
C LEU A 7 -8.09 6.02 8.25
N VAL A 8 -9.21 5.54 7.68
CA VAL A 8 -10.48 6.28 7.75
C VAL A 8 -10.90 6.47 9.21
N GLU A 9 -10.77 5.45 10.04
CA GLU A 9 -11.11 5.52 11.47
C GLU A 9 -10.23 6.51 12.23
N GLN A 10 -8.93 6.51 12.01
CA GLN A 10 -8.00 7.50 12.57
C GLN A 10 -8.38 8.94 12.15
N TRP A 11 -8.63 9.15 10.86
CA TRP A 11 -9.09 10.45 10.36
C TRP A 11 -10.41 10.90 11.01
N VAL A 12 -11.33 9.96 11.24
CA VAL A 12 -12.62 10.26 11.91
C VAL A 12 -12.40 10.72 13.33
N GLU A 13 -11.51 10.07 14.09
CA GLU A 13 -11.15 10.49 15.46
C GLU A 13 -10.63 11.92 15.49
N ASP A 14 -9.72 12.27 14.59
CA ASP A 14 -9.17 13.62 14.52
C ASP A 14 -10.20 14.66 14.08
N ILE A 15 -11.02 14.35 13.07
CA ILE A 15 -12.07 15.22 12.57
C ILE A 15 -13.11 15.52 13.67
N VAL A 16 -13.45 14.53 14.48
CA VAL A 16 -14.38 14.71 15.62
C VAL A 16 -13.80 15.67 16.67
N ARG A 17 -12.47 15.69 16.90
CA ARG A 17 -11.82 16.66 17.81
C ARG A 17 -12.01 18.09 17.36
N PHE A 18 -12.21 18.34 16.06
CA PHE A 18 -12.59 19.64 15.50
C PHE A 18 -14.10 19.91 15.53
N ASN A 19 -14.84 19.14 16.33
CA ASN A 19 -16.30 19.26 16.47
C ASN A 19 -17.09 19.04 15.18
N MET A 20 -16.53 18.28 14.22
CA MET A 20 -17.20 17.89 12.98
C MET A 20 -17.83 16.50 13.13
N LYS A 21 -18.91 16.25 12.37
CA LYS A 21 -19.61 14.96 12.34
C LYS A 21 -19.47 14.34 10.95
N PRO A 22 -18.40 13.59 10.66
CA PRO A 22 -18.17 13.05 9.33
C PRO A 22 -19.18 11.96 8.97
N ILE A 23 -19.52 11.89 7.68
CA ILE A 23 -20.16 10.73 7.07
C ILE A 23 -19.06 9.74 6.74
N ILE A 24 -19.20 8.48 7.17
CA ILE A 24 -18.15 7.46 7.09
C ILE A 24 -18.52 6.44 6.02
N GLY A 25 -17.80 6.43 4.88
CA GLY A 25 -18.12 5.62 3.71
C GLY A 25 -17.10 4.52 3.41
N TYR A 26 -17.42 3.28 3.78
CA TYR A 26 -16.75 2.05 3.32
C TYR A 26 -17.66 0.83 3.52
N SER A 27 -17.28 -0.36 3.00
CA SER A 27 -18.14 -1.55 2.96
C SER A 27 -18.65 -2.01 4.32
N SER A 28 -17.77 -2.03 5.33
CA SER A 28 -18.08 -2.41 6.73
C SER A 28 -18.29 -1.21 7.65
N SER A 29 -18.65 -0.05 7.11
CA SER A 29 -18.85 1.17 7.88
C SER A 29 -19.79 0.97 9.07
N PRO A 30 -19.49 1.56 10.25
CA PRO A 30 -20.41 1.60 11.38
C PRO A 30 -21.70 2.37 11.06
N GLN A 31 -21.64 3.32 10.13
CA GLN A 31 -22.82 4.03 9.61
C GLN A 31 -23.41 3.24 8.44
N LYS A 32 -24.29 2.27 8.72
CA LYS A 32 -24.90 1.42 7.67
C LYS A 32 -25.70 2.20 6.62
N ASP A 33 -26.21 3.36 6.99
CA ASP A 33 -26.99 4.29 6.17
C ASP A 33 -26.13 5.42 5.52
N TRP A 34 -24.81 5.29 5.47
CA TRP A 34 -23.91 6.34 5.00
C TRP A 34 -24.24 6.86 3.59
N LYS A 35 -24.74 5.98 2.70
CA LYS A 35 -25.17 6.38 1.35
C LYS A 35 -26.34 7.38 1.41
N GLN A 36 -27.33 7.10 2.25
CA GLN A 36 -28.49 7.96 2.44
C GLN A 36 -28.07 9.29 3.10
N ARG A 37 -27.17 9.23 4.09
CA ARG A 37 -26.60 10.44 4.72
C ARG A 37 -25.85 11.30 3.72
N LEU A 38 -25.03 10.70 2.85
CA LEU A 38 -24.31 11.43 1.80
C LEU A 38 -25.27 12.09 0.83
N SER A 39 -26.26 11.36 0.31
CA SER A 39 -27.27 11.90 -0.59
C SER A 39 -28.09 13.02 0.06
N LYS A 40 -28.45 12.84 1.32
CA LYS A 40 -29.14 13.90 2.09
C LYS A 40 -28.27 15.15 2.24
N ALA A 41 -27.01 15.00 2.64
CA ALA A 41 -26.09 16.14 2.82
C ALA A 41 -25.88 16.92 1.51
N VAL A 42 -25.68 16.21 0.39
CA VAL A 42 -25.55 16.83 -0.93
C VAL A 42 -26.82 17.60 -1.32
N ARG A 43 -28.00 17.03 -1.08
CA ARG A 43 -29.28 17.67 -1.35
C ARG A 43 -29.50 18.89 -0.47
N ASP A 44 -29.27 18.76 0.85
CA ASP A 44 -29.48 19.84 1.83
C ASP A 44 -28.55 21.03 1.51
N GLN A 45 -27.31 20.77 1.09
CA GLN A 45 -26.40 21.82 0.62
C GLN A 45 -26.93 22.53 -0.65
N LYS A 46 -27.46 21.77 -1.61
CA LYS A 46 -28.01 22.34 -2.86
C LYS A 46 -29.18 23.29 -2.59
N ILE A 47 -30.09 22.93 -1.69
CA ILE A 47 -31.28 23.74 -1.36
C ILE A 47 -31.02 24.70 -0.20
N ARG A 48 -29.80 24.78 0.31
CA ARG A 48 -29.36 25.69 1.38
C ARG A 48 -30.25 25.64 2.64
N VAL A 49 -30.75 24.47 2.97
CA VAL A 49 -31.52 24.22 4.20
C VAL A 49 -30.67 24.48 5.44
N ASP A 50 -29.41 24.17 5.35
CA ASP A 50 -28.42 24.43 6.39
C ASP A 50 -27.19 25.11 5.76
N LYS A 51 -26.67 26.16 6.40
CA LYS A 51 -25.46 26.85 5.93
C LYS A 51 -24.19 26.09 6.32
N SER A 52 -24.32 24.97 7.00
CA SER A 52 -23.20 24.15 7.44
C SER A 52 -22.62 23.36 6.27
N PHE A 53 -21.31 23.20 6.25
CA PHE A 53 -20.64 22.24 5.38
C PHE A 53 -20.83 20.83 5.91
N PHE A 54 -20.63 19.83 5.06
CA PHE A 54 -20.52 18.43 5.51
C PHE A 54 -19.13 17.88 5.20
N CYS A 55 -18.73 16.87 5.96
CA CYS A 55 -17.51 16.13 5.77
C CYS A 55 -17.85 14.67 5.41
N PHE A 56 -17.19 14.13 4.38
CA PHE A 56 -17.31 12.74 3.98
C PHE A 56 -15.92 12.12 3.96
N VAL A 57 -15.72 11.06 4.76
CA VAL A 57 -14.45 10.32 4.82
C VAL A 57 -14.70 8.92 4.28
N CYS A 58 -13.85 8.47 3.36
CA CYS A 58 -14.04 7.18 2.73
C CYS A 58 -12.73 6.55 2.27
N THR A 59 -12.77 5.25 1.98
CA THR A 59 -11.66 4.54 1.35
C THR A 59 -11.53 4.88 -0.13
N ASN A 60 -10.34 4.66 -0.71
CA ASN A 60 -10.09 4.80 -2.15
C ASN A 60 -11.11 3.97 -2.97
N ALA A 61 -11.40 2.74 -2.57
CA ALA A 61 -12.37 1.88 -3.22
C ALA A 61 -13.80 2.46 -3.20
N THR A 62 -14.18 3.09 -2.08
CA THR A 62 -15.48 3.78 -1.98
C THR A 62 -15.50 5.06 -2.82
N PHE A 63 -14.41 5.81 -2.85
CA PHE A 63 -14.30 7.02 -3.67
C PHE A 63 -14.48 6.71 -5.16
N THR A 64 -13.97 5.59 -5.66
CA THR A 64 -14.12 5.17 -7.07
C THR A 64 -15.53 4.67 -7.41
N ASN A 65 -16.39 4.44 -6.42
CA ASN A 65 -17.74 3.92 -6.65
C ASN A 65 -18.59 4.93 -7.43
N SER A 66 -19.30 4.44 -8.46
CA SER A 66 -20.13 5.27 -9.34
C SER A 66 -21.17 6.09 -8.58
N TYR A 67 -21.80 5.51 -7.55
CA TYR A 67 -22.74 6.23 -6.71
C TYR A 67 -22.09 7.43 -6.01
N VAL A 68 -20.88 7.25 -5.45
CA VAL A 68 -20.16 8.35 -4.78
C VAL A 68 -19.79 9.44 -5.78
N GLN A 69 -19.26 9.06 -6.94
CA GLN A 69 -18.92 10.00 -8.00
C GLN A 69 -20.16 10.78 -8.50
N GLU A 70 -21.30 10.09 -8.61
CA GLU A 70 -22.58 10.72 -8.92
C GLU A 70 -23.02 11.74 -7.85
N GLN A 71 -22.86 11.42 -6.56
CA GLN A 71 -23.16 12.39 -5.49
C GLN A 71 -22.22 13.59 -5.55
N ILE A 72 -20.92 13.36 -5.71
CA ILE A 72 -19.92 14.44 -5.83
C ILE A 72 -20.23 15.34 -7.03
N SER A 73 -20.65 14.79 -8.17
CA SER A 73 -21.01 15.59 -9.35
C SER A 73 -22.20 16.54 -9.15
N LYS A 74 -23.03 16.29 -8.16
CA LYS A 74 -24.20 17.13 -7.80
C LYS A 74 -23.84 18.29 -6.87
N ILE A 75 -22.59 18.36 -6.37
CA ILE A 75 -22.14 19.44 -5.50
C ILE A 75 -21.76 20.65 -6.36
N HIS A 76 -22.36 21.78 -6.09
CA HIS A 76 -22.10 23.06 -6.79
C HIS A 76 -21.33 24.07 -5.92
N SER A 77 -21.15 23.79 -4.65
CA SER A 77 -20.37 24.61 -3.72
C SER A 77 -18.88 24.25 -3.80
N PRO A 78 -17.98 25.11 -3.31
CA PRO A 78 -16.56 24.78 -3.22
C PRO A 78 -16.32 23.48 -2.45
N VAL A 79 -15.48 22.61 -2.99
CA VAL A 79 -15.13 21.32 -2.41
C VAL A 79 -13.64 21.28 -2.11
N LEU A 80 -13.28 20.88 -0.91
CA LEU A 80 -11.92 20.49 -0.55
C LEU A 80 -11.78 18.97 -0.69
N LEU A 81 -10.89 18.53 -1.56
CA LEU A 81 -10.45 17.14 -1.64
C LEU A 81 -9.16 16.98 -0.85
N VAL A 82 -9.20 16.14 0.19
CA VAL A 82 -8.00 15.68 0.92
C VAL A 82 -7.75 14.23 0.57
N VAL A 83 -6.56 13.92 0.08
CA VAL A 83 -6.14 12.56 -0.28
C VAL A 83 -4.94 12.15 0.55
N ASP A 84 -5.13 11.15 1.37
CA ASP A 84 -4.07 10.51 2.13
C ASP A 84 -3.42 9.41 1.29
N GLU A 85 -2.11 9.21 1.46
CA GLU A 85 -1.29 8.36 0.58
C GLU A 85 -1.52 8.69 -0.91
N ALA A 86 -1.42 9.99 -1.22
CA ALA A 86 -1.81 10.55 -2.51
C ALA A 86 -1.04 9.95 -3.70
N HIS A 87 0.14 9.36 -3.47
CA HIS A 87 0.89 8.65 -4.50
C HIS A 87 0.05 7.56 -5.21
N ASN A 88 -0.95 6.97 -4.53
CA ASN A 88 -1.87 6.01 -5.14
C ASN A 88 -2.68 6.62 -6.30
N PHE A 89 -2.98 7.91 -6.22
CA PHE A 89 -3.83 8.60 -7.19
C PHE A 89 -3.12 8.92 -8.52
N GLY A 90 -1.83 8.68 -8.62
CA GLY A 90 -1.12 8.68 -9.92
C GLY A 90 -1.45 7.48 -10.81
N ALA A 91 -2.05 6.40 -10.27
CA ALA A 91 -2.48 5.28 -11.08
C ALA A 91 -3.69 5.66 -11.95
N ALA A 92 -3.73 5.19 -13.21
CA ALA A 92 -4.74 5.55 -14.20
C ALA A 92 -6.19 5.37 -13.74
N SER A 93 -6.46 4.39 -12.87
CA SER A 93 -7.80 4.13 -12.31
C SER A 93 -8.29 5.24 -11.40
N TYR A 94 -7.39 5.91 -10.67
CA TYR A 94 -7.71 7.02 -9.77
C TYR A 94 -7.51 8.38 -10.43
N ALA A 95 -6.48 8.51 -11.27
CA ALA A 95 -6.12 9.75 -11.96
C ALA A 95 -7.30 10.39 -12.72
N ARG A 96 -8.12 9.57 -13.37
CA ARG A 96 -9.33 9.99 -14.08
C ARG A 96 -10.41 10.64 -13.20
N LEU A 97 -10.31 10.50 -11.88
CA LEU A 97 -11.26 11.06 -10.91
C LEU A 97 -10.78 12.40 -10.34
N LEU A 98 -9.55 12.79 -10.69
CA LEU A 98 -8.96 14.07 -10.33
C LEU A 98 -9.35 15.10 -11.39
N ASP A 99 -10.37 15.88 -11.10
CA ASP A 99 -10.88 16.91 -12.03
C ASP A 99 -11.09 18.26 -11.34
N ASP A 100 -11.43 19.29 -12.13
CA ASP A 100 -11.51 20.68 -11.68
C ASP A 100 -12.70 21.01 -10.78
N ARG A 101 -13.61 20.06 -10.56
CA ARG A 101 -14.72 20.27 -9.59
C ARG A 101 -14.22 20.44 -8.16
N PHE A 102 -13.04 19.91 -7.85
CA PHE A 102 -12.40 20.10 -6.55
C PHE A 102 -11.69 21.45 -6.52
N THR A 103 -12.35 22.44 -5.91
CA THR A 103 -11.85 23.81 -5.80
C THR A 103 -10.57 23.91 -4.99
N TYR A 104 -10.51 23.16 -3.87
CA TYR A 104 -9.36 23.07 -3.00
C TYR A 104 -8.85 21.64 -2.97
N ARG A 105 -7.52 21.47 -2.93
CA ARG A 105 -6.88 20.18 -3.12
C ARG A 105 -5.72 20.06 -2.16
N LEU A 106 -5.67 18.97 -1.41
CA LEU A 106 -4.59 18.67 -0.47
C LEU A 106 -4.17 17.20 -0.64
N ALA A 107 -2.92 17.01 -1.00
CA ALA A 107 -2.27 15.70 -1.04
C ALA A 107 -1.39 15.53 0.20
N LEU A 108 -1.52 14.40 0.87
CA LEU A 108 -0.67 13.97 1.96
C LEU A 108 0.03 12.67 1.54
N SER A 109 1.33 12.62 1.63
CA SER A 109 2.12 11.43 1.30
C SER A 109 3.52 11.56 1.87
N ALA A 110 4.09 10.47 2.36
CA ALA A 110 5.50 10.42 2.72
C ALA A 110 6.40 10.57 1.47
N THR A 111 5.96 9.98 0.35
CA THR A 111 6.64 10.05 -0.95
C THR A 111 5.61 10.27 -2.05
N LEU A 112 5.60 11.44 -2.66
CA LEU A 112 4.69 11.72 -3.77
C LEU A 112 5.24 11.16 -5.09
N GLU A 113 6.55 11.05 -5.21
CA GLU A 113 7.25 10.49 -6.35
C GLU A 113 6.98 8.99 -6.44
N ARG A 114 6.41 8.57 -7.56
CA ARG A 114 6.06 7.17 -7.82
C ARG A 114 7.24 6.44 -8.46
N HIS A 115 7.61 5.30 -7.91
CA HIS A 115 8.71 4.51 -8.44
C HIS A 115 8.43 4.08 -9.90
N ARG A 116 9.31 4.48 -10.84
CA ARG A 116 9.24 4.19 -12.28
C ARG A 116 7.94 4.66 -12.97
N ASP A 117 7.25 5.66 -12.40
CA ASP A 117 6.02 6.23 -12.94
C ASP A 117 6.09 7.77 -12.93
N GLU A 118 6.89 8.30 -13.84
CA GLU A 118 7.06 9.75 -14.00
C GLU A 118 5.78 10.43 -14.45
N GLU A 119 4.98 9.77 -15.32
CA GLU A 119 3.71 10.32 -15.81
C GLU A 119 2.70 10.46 -14.68
N GLY A 120 2.54 9.43 -13.83
CA GLY A 120 1.68 9.49 -12.66
C GLY A 120 2.15 10.53 -11.63
N THR A 121 3.48 10.67 -11.43
CA THR A 121 4.04 11.71 -10.57
C THR A 121 3.75 13.11 -11.12
N ALA A 122 3.98 13.35 -12.40
CA ALA A 122 3.72 14.64 -13.05
C ALA A 122 2.23 15.02 -12.96
N LEU A 123 1.32 14.06 -13.13
CA LEU A 123 -0.11 14.26 -12.98
C LEU A 123 -0.49 14.71 -11.56
N LEU A 124 0.09 14.09 -10.53
CA LEU A 124 -0.16 14.48 -9.14
C LEU A 124 0.27 15.92 -8.87
N TYR A 125 1.45 16.31 -9.30
CA TYR A 125 1.92 17.69 -9.16
C TYR A 125 1.09 18.68 -9.99
N ALA A 126 0.65 18.30 -11.18
CA ALA A 126 -0.24 19.14 -12.00
C ALA A 126 -1.59 19.36 -11.33
N PHE A 127 -2.14 18.38 -10.65
CA PHE A 127 -3.44 18.47 -10.00
C PHE A 127 -3.38 19.11 -8.62
N PHE A 128 -2.49 18.66 -7.73
CA PHE A 128 -2.39 19.15 -6.35
C PHE A 128 -1.52 20.40 -6.21
N GLY A 129 -0.69 20.70 -7.19
CA GLY A 129 0.27 21.79 -7.12
C GLY A 129 1.61 21.36 -6.51
N LYS A 130 2.43 22.34 -6.18
CA LYS A 130 3.76 22.12 -5.60
C LYS A 130 3.68 21.80 -4.11
N LYS A 131 4.71 21.08 -3.61
CA LYS A 131 4.89 20.79 -2.19
C LYS A 131 4.89 22.11 -1.38
N CYS A 132 3.99 22.21 -0.41
CA CYS A 132 3.86 23.39 0.44
C CYS A 132 4.50 23.19 1.82
N ILE A 133 4.53 21.93 2.32
CA ILE A 133 5.14 21.58 3.60
C ILE A 133 5.90 20.27 3.42
N GLU A 134 7.04 20.17 4.07
CA GLU A 134 7.79 18.95 4.28
C GLU A 134 8.09 18.78 5.77
N TYR A 135 7.68 17.64 6.31
CA TYR A 135 8.03 17.23 7.66
C TYR A 135 8.87 15.97 7.56
N SER A 136 10.19 16.16 7.55
CA SER A 136 11.13 15.08 7.30
C SER A 136 11.18 14.09 8.47
N LEU A 137 11.65 12.87 8.19
CA LEU A 137 11.85 11.83 9.19
C LEU A 137 12.83 12.29 10.28
N ASP A 138 13.93 12.94 9.87
CA ASP A 138 14.94 13.44 10.81
C ASP A 138 14.34 14.47 11.76
N ARG A 139 13.58 15.43 11.22
CA ARG A 139 12.89 16.42 12.03
C ARG A 139 11.88 15.81 12.99
N ALA A 140 11.15 14.79 12.55
CA ALA A 140 10.17 14.10 13.38
C ALA A 140 10.84 13.33 14.55
N ILE A 141 12.04 12.81 14.33
CA ILE A 141 12.86 12.17 15.37
C ILE A 141 13.42 13.22 16.34
N GLU A 142 13.98 14.34 15.81
CA GLU A 142 14.51 15.44 16.63
C GLU A 142 13.45 16.08 17.53
N GLU A 143 12.20 16.14 17.06
CA GLU A 143 11.06 16.69 17.81
C GLU A 143 10.34 15.64 18.68
N ASP A 144 10.92 14.44 18.91
CA ASP A 144 10.33 13.32 19.67
C ASP A 144 8.92 12.89 19.18
N LYS A 145 8.63 13.06 17.88
CA LYS A 145 7.39 12.60 17.26
C LYS A 145 7.50 11.19 16.70
N LEU A 146 8.72 10.75 16.39
CA LEU A 146 9.05 9.40 15.96
C LEU A 146 10.18 8.84 16.80
N THR A 147 10.12 7.54 17.06
CA THR A 147 11.18 6.81 17.76
C THR A 147 12.44 6.73 16.88
N PRO A 148 13.62 7.04 17.41
CA PRO A 148 14.88 6.78 16.72
C PRO A 148 15.01 5.32 16.33
N TYR A 149 15.55 5.05 15.15
CA TYR A 149 15.75 3.68 14.67
C TYR A 149 17.17 3.48 14.16
N LYS A 150 17.60 2.22 14.12
CA LYS A 150 18.84 1.79 13.47
C LYS A 150 18.50 0.85 12.33
N TYR A 151 19.13 1.05 11.19
CA TYR A 151 18.94 0.21 10.01
C TYR A 151 20.16 -0.68 9.81
N TYR A 152 19.95 -2.00 9.78
CA TYR A 152 21.00 -3.00 9.59
C TYR A 152 20.67 -3.81 8.34
N PRO A 153 21.29 -3.54 7.18
CA PRO A 153 21.11 -4.36 5.99
C PRO A 153 21.87 -5.68 6.14
N VAL A 154 21.17 -6.78 5.96
CA VAL A 154 21.76 -8.14 5.91
C VAL A 154 21.74 -8.58 4.45
N VAL A 155 22.92 -8.88 3.90
CA VAL A 155 23.07 -9.37 2.53
C VAL A 155 22.95 -10.89 2.52
N VAL A 156 22.06 -11.41 1.69
CA VAL A 156 21.88 -12.84 1.44
C VAL A 156 22.06 -13.15 -0.04
N HIS A 157 22.46 -14.35 -0.36
CA HIS A 157 22.69 -14.79 -1.73
C HIS A 157 21.63 -15.81 -2.16
N LEU A 158 21.49 -16.00 -3.45
CA LEU A 158 20.76 -17.14 -3.99
C LEU A 158 21.68 -18.36 -3.97
N ASN A 159 21.16 -19.51 -3.57
CA ASN A 159 21.90 -20.76 -3.74
C ASN A 159 22.05 -21.13 -5.23
N ASP A 160 22.83 -22.15 -5.55
CA ASP A 160 23.16 -22.49 -6.94
C ASP A 160 21.92 -22.83 -7.79
N ASP A 161 20.93 -23.52 -7.22
CA ASP A 161 19.70 -23.88 -7.91
C ASP A 161 18.80 -22.63 -8.12
N GLU A 162 18.65 -21.80 -7.11
CA GLU A 162 17.93 -20.53 -7.17
C GLU A 162 18.58 -19.57 -8.18
N LEU A 163 19.91 -19.49 -8.19
CA LEU A 163 20.68 -18.66 -9.13
C LEU A 163 20.47 -19.14 -10.56
N THR A 164 20.58 -20.45 -10.79
CA THR A 164 20.35 -21.05 -12.11
C THR A 164 18.94 -20.76 -12.63
N ALA A 165 17.93 -20.93 -11.78
CA ALA A 165 16.53 -20.63 -12.13
C ALA A 165 16.33 -19.13 -12.40
N TYR A 166 16.97 -18.26 -11.61
CA TYR A 166 16.93 -16.81 -11.80
C TYR A 166 17.55 -16.38 -13.14
N GLU A 167 18.72 -16.95 -13.49
CA GLU A 167 19.40 -16.65 -14.76
C GLU A 167 18.60 -17.14 -15.96
N GLN A 168 18.02 -18.33 -15.90
CA GLN A 168 17.15 -18.85 -16.96
C GLN A 168 15.94 -17.96 -17.18
N LEU A 169 15.22 -17.56 -16.13
CA LEU A 169 14.09 -16.64 -16.24
C LEU A 169 14.53 -15.26 -16.79
N SER A 170 15.71 -14.78 -16.40
CA SER A 170 16.26 -13.52 -16.89
C SER A 170 16.55 -13.58 -18.38
N TYR A 171 17.09 -14.70 -18.87
CA TYR A 171 17.33 -14.95 -20.28
C TYR A 171 16.00 -15.03 -21.07
N GLU A 172 15.01 -15.75 -20.58
CA GLU A 172 13.70 -15.82 -21.22
C GLU A 172 12.99 -14.46 -21.28
N MET A 173 13.09 -13.67 -20.20
CA MET A 173 12.57 -12.31 -20.15
C MET A 173 13.23 -11.39 -21.18
N SER A 174 14.52 -11.54 -21.46
CA SER A 174 15.23 -10.74 -22.47
C SER A 174 14.61 -10.85 -23.86
N LYS A 175 14.02 -12.01 -24.17
CA LYS A 175 13.32 -12.28 -25.44
C LYS A 175 11.91 -11.67 -25.50
N CYS A 176 11.37 -11.25 -24.36
CA CYS A 176 10.03 -10.71 -24.24
C CYS A 176 9.96 -9.18 -24.29
N VAL A 177 11.08 -8.52 -24.58
CA VAL A 177 11.17 -7.06 -24.68
C VAL A 177 10.58 -6.58 -26.01
N ILE A 178 9.61 -5.67 -25.92
CA ILE A 178 8.96 -5.06 -27.08
C ILE A 178 9.08 -3.54 -27.04
N LYS A 179 9.09 -2.90 -28.19
CA LYS A 179 9.07 -1.43 -28.28
C LYS A 179 7.63 -0.93 -28.14
N GLY A 180 7.37 -0.13 -27.10
CA GLY A 180 6.07 0.49 -26.85
C GLY A 180 5.76 1.63 -27.83
N LYS A 181 4.50 2.07 -27.86
CA LYS A 181 4.02 3.16 -28.74
C LYS A 181 4.73 4.50 -28.48
N ASN A 182 5.23 4.72 -27.29
CA ASN A 182 6.00 5.91 -26.88
C ASN A 182 7.52 5.80 -27.15
N GLY A 183 7.95 4.75 -27.86
CA GLY A 183 9.37 4.49 -28.15
C GLY A 183 10.14 3.84 -27.00
N LYS A 184 9.61 3.76 -25.79
CA LYS A 184 10.23 3.08 -24.65
C LYS A 184 10.09 1.56 -24.78
N TYR A 185 11.11 0.82 -24.33
CA TYR A 185 11.07 -0.64 -24.26
C TYR A 185 10.29 -1.10 -23.03
N LYS A 186 9.48 -2.14 -23.20
CA LYS A 186 8.72 -2.78 -22.12
C LYS A 186 8.61 -4.29 -22.34
N LEU A 187 8.29 -5.02 -21.30
CA LEU A 187 7.94 -6.43 -21.41
C LEU A 187 6.55 -6.60 -22.04
N ASN A 188 6.37 -7.67 -22.81
CA ASN A 188 5.05 -8.14 -23.17
C ASN A 188 4.40 -8.88 -21.96
N LYS A 189 3.13 -9.28 -22.09
CA LYS A 189 2.40 -9.98 -21.01
C LYS A 189 3.11 -11.24 -20.50
N HIS A 190 3.75 -11.99 -21.40
CA HIS A 190 4.51 -13.18 -21.00
C HIS A 190 5.75 -12.80 -20.20
N GLY A 191 6.49 -11.79 -20.63
CA GLY A 191 7.64 -11.26 -19.91
C GLY A 191 7.28 -10.70 -18.52
N GLU A 192 6.10 -10.10 -18.36
CA GLU A 192 5.60 -9.65 -17.05
C GLU A 192 5.38 -10.85 -16.09
N ILE A 193 4.84 -11.96 -16.62
CA ILE A 193 4.68 -13.20 -15.83
C ILE A 193 6.04 -13.76 -15.42
N LEU A 194 7.01 -13.80 -16.34
CA LEU A 194 8.37 -14.26 -16.04
C LEU A 194 9.05 -13.34 -15.00
N ALA A 195 8.83 -12.02 -15.08
CA ALA A 195 9.33 -11.08 -14.09
C ALA A 195 8.78 -11.36 -12.69
N LEU A 196 7.50 -11.69 -12.58
CA LEU A 196 6.88 -12.08 -11.31
C LEU A 196 7.47 -13.39 -10.78
N LYS A 197 7.68 -14.39 -11.65
CA LYS A 197 8.32 -15.66 -11.24
C LYS A 197 9.74 -15.42 -10.72
N ARG A 198 10.53 -14.61 -11.45
CA ARG A 198 11.89 -14.26 -11.03
C ARG A 198 11.92 -13.50 -9.71
N ALA A 199 10.99 -12.55 -9.51
CA ALA A 199 10.87 -11.83 -8.24
C ALA A 199 10.53 -12.75 -7.06
N ARG A 200 9.75 -13.82 -7.29
CA ARG A 200 9.44 -14.82 -6.26
C ARG A 200 10.66 -15.64 -5.83
N ILE A 201 11.58 -15.97 -6.74
CA ILE A 201 12.86 -16.62 -6.37
C ILE A 201 13.61 -15.73 -5.37
N VAL A 202 13.79 -14.46 -5.70
CA VAL A 202 14.48 -13.51 -4.81
C VAL A 202 13.73 -13.34 -3.48
N ALA A 203 12.40 -13.29 -3.51
CA ALA A 203 11.59 -13.16 -2.30
C ALA A 203 11.70 -14.41 -1.39
N GLY A 204 11.77 -15.61 -2.01
CA GLY A 204 11.83 -16.90 -1.33
C GLY A 204 13.24 -17.45 -1.10
N ALA A 205 14.30 -16.67 -1.36
CA ALA A 205 15.68 -17.14 -1.20
C ALA A 205 15.91 -17.81 0.16
N SER A 206 16.43 -19.03 0.14
CA SER A 206 16.58 -19.91 1.32
C SER A 206 17.47 -19.30 2.40
N GLU A 207 18.56 -18.65 2.01
CA GLU A 207 19.46 -17.96 2.95
C GLU A 207 18.77 -16.89 3.82
N LYS A 208 17.60 -16.40 3.43
CA LYS A 208 16.83 -15.46 4.26
C LYS A 208 16.34 -16.08 5.56
N LEU A 209 16.01 -17.37 5.55
CA LEU A 209 15.60 -18.09 6.75
C LEU A 209 16.79 -18.31 7.67
N ASP A 210 17.96 -18.61 7.11
CA ASP A 210 19.19 -18.74 7.88
C ASP A 210 19.64 -17.40 8.47
N ALA A 211 19.59 -16.34 7.68
CA ALA A 211 19.85 -14.99 8.17
C ALA A 211 18.87 -14.61 9.29
N LEU A 212 17.57 -14.95 9.17
CA LEU A 212 16.61 -14.73 10.24
C LEU A 212 17.00 -15.46 11.54
N ARG A 213 17.44 -16.73 11.43
CA ARG A 213 17.90 -17.52 12.59
C ARG A 213 19.06 -16.84 13.32
N GLU A 214 19.99 -16.28 12.57
CA GLU A 214 21.14 -15.57 13.15
C GLU A 214 20.74 -14.24 13.80
N GLU A 215 19.99 -13.44 13.07
CA GLU A 215 19.64 -12.06 13.49
C GLU A 215 18.62 -12.01 14.63
N ILE A 216 17.75 -13.03 14.76
CA ILE A 216 16.74 -13.07 15.82
C ILE A 216 17.32 -13.47 17.19
N ARG A 217 18.44 -14.18 17.23
CA ARG A 217 19.03 -14.73 18.49
C ARG A 217 19.19 -13.73 19.60
N PRO A 218 19.65 -12.49 19.36
CA PRO A 218 19.77 -11.49 20.43
C PRO A 218 18.44 -11.02 21.01
N TYR A 219 17.33 -11.26 20.29
CA TYR A 219 16.01 -10.69 20.57
C TYR A 219 14.96 -11.71 21.00
N ILE A 220 15.32 -12.99 21.19
CA ILE A 220 14.38 -14.08 21.50
C ILE A 220 13.58 -13.89 22.79
N HIS A 221 14.05 -13.02 23.69
CA HIS A 221 13.36 -12.66 24.92
C HIS A 221 12.70 -11.29 24.87
N ASP A 222 12.79 -10.58 23.73
CA ASP A 222 12.22 -9.27 23.56
C ASP A 222 10.75 -9.39 23.08
N ASN A 223 9.99 -8.33 23.29
CA ASN A 223 8.61 -8.20 22.86
C ASN A 223 8.50 -7.19 21.70
N ASN A 224 7.33 -7.17 21.04
CA ASN A 224 7.00 -6.23 19.97
C ASN A 224 7.92 -6.33 18.74
N ILE A 225 8.29 -7.56 18.38
CA ILE A 225 9.04 -7.86 17.15
C ILE A 225 8.03 -8.06 16.01
N LEU A 226 8.29 -7.41 14.88
CA LEU A 226 7.48 -7.56 13.68
C LEU A 226 8.33 -8.09 12.54
N VAL A 227 7.95 -9.24 11.99
CA VAL A 227 8.63 -9.87 10.85
C VAL A 227 7.74 -9.80 9.61
N TYR A 228 8.21 -9.13 8.57
CA TYR A 228 7.53 -9.06 7.29
C TYR A 228 7.96 -10.21 6.38
N CYS A 229 7.01 -11.03 5.98
CA CYS A 229 7.23 -12.15 5.05
C CYS A 229 6.77 -11.80 3.64
N GLY A 230 7.45 -12.33 2.63
CA GLY A 230 6.99 -12.25 1.25
C GLY A 230 5.79 -13.16 0.98
N ALA A 231 4.95 -12.81 0.03
CA ALA A 231 3.87 -13.69 -0.45
C ALA A 231 4.44 -14.76 -1.39
N THR A 232 5.30 -15.64 -0.87
CA THR A 232 6.02 -16.67 -1.61
C THR A 232 6.08 -17.97 -0.82
N ASN A 233 6.38 -19.07 -1.50
CA ASN A 233 6.67 -20.34 -0.88
C ASN A 233 8.19 -20.51 -0.74
N VAL A 234 8.60 -21.32 0.23
CA VAL A 234 9.96 -21.75 0.49
C VAL A 234 9.96 -23.28 0.65
N LEU A 235 11.11 -23.92 0.50
CA LEU A 235 11.23 -25.36 0.75
C LEU A 235 10.89 -25.69 2.20
N ASP A 236 10.07 -26.72 2.43
CA ASP A 236 9.80 -27.22 3.77
C ASP A 236 10.94 -28.15 4.21
N GLU A 237 11.81 -27.66 5.07
CA GLU A 237 12.94 -28.43 5.62
C GLU A 237 12.48 -29.68 6.39
N ASN A 238 11.21 -29.76 6.79
CA ASN A 238 10.63 -30.91 7.51
C ASN A 238 9.71 -31.77 6.62
N ALA A 239 9.67 -31.54 5.30
CA ALA A 239 8.85 -32.32 4.39
C ALA A 239 9.38 -33.75 4.28
N ASP A 240 8.46 -34.72 4.34
CA ASP A 240 8.80 -36.12 4.03
C ASP A 240 8.78 -36.29 2.49
N TYR A 241 9.94 -36.24 1.88
CA TYR A 241 10.16 -36.37 0.42
C TYR A 241 9.72 -37.70 -0.19
N THR A 242 9.12 -38.60 0.60
CA THR A 242 8.53 -39.85 0.10
C THR A 242 7.13 -39.68 -0.50
N SER A 243 6.49 -38.54 -0.28
CA SER A 243 5.20 -38.20 -0.87
C SER A 243 5.37 -37.32 -2.13
N SER A 244 4.41 -37.40 -3.07
CA SER A 244 4.38 -36.59 -4.29
C SER A 244 4.01 -35.12 -4.04
N ASP A 245 4.09 -34.67 -2.82
CA ASP A 245 3.83 -33.28 -2.43
C ASP A 245 5.09 -32.43 -2.73
N THR A 246 4.90 -31.20 -3.17
CA THR A 246 5.98 -30.33 -3.68
C THR A 246 6.99 -29.90 -2.61
N GLY A 247 6.75 -30.25 -1.34
CA GLY A 247 7.63 -29.88 -0.23
C GLY A 247 7.74 -28.36 0.04
N ASP A 248 6.83 -27.58 -0.54
CA ASP A 248 6.82 -26.14 -0.38
C ASP A 248 5.81 -25.70 0.67
N ILE A 249 6.23 -24.83 1.58
CA ILE A 249 5.37 -24.15 2.53
C ILE A 249 5.39 -22.63 2.29
N ARG A 250 4.41 -21.92 2.78
CA ARG A 250 4.43 -20.46 2.75
C ARG A 250 5.57 -19.93 3.62
N GLN A 251 6.24 -18.88 3.16
CA GLN A 251 7.33 -18.26 3.92
C GLN A 251 6.90 -17.87 5.34
N ILE A 252 5.68 -17.38 5.51
CA ILE A 252 5.14 -17.02 6.83
C ILE A 252 5.03 -18.26 7.75
N GLU A 253 4.68 -19.43 7.22
CA GLU A 253 4.59 -20.67 7.99
C GLU A 253 6.00 -21.16 8.41
N ALA A 254 6.98 -21.06 7.49
CA ALA A 254 8.37 -21.37 7.80
C ALA A 254 8.92 -20.46 8.91
N VAL A 255 8.69 -19.15 8.80
CA VAL A 255 9.09 -18.16 9.81
C VAL A 255 8.41 -18.44 11.16
N THR A 256 7.10 -18.73 11.16
CA THR A 256 6.37 -19.08 12.38
C THR A 256 6.95 -20.33 13.05
N ARG A 257 7.31 -21.37 12.27
CA ARG A 257 7.95 -22.58 12.81
C ARG A 257 9.33 -22.28 13.40
N ILE A 258 10.15 -21.47 12.72
CA ILE A 258 11.46 -21.07 13.23
C ILE A 258 11.31 -20.34 14.55
N LEU A 259 10.50 -19.30 14.60
CA LEU A 259 10.35 -18.48 15.81
C LEU A 259 9.69 -19.24 16.96
N GLY A 260 8.61 -20.00 16.68
CA GLY A 260 7.88 -20.74 17.70
C GLY A 260 8.58 -22.03 18.13
N ASN A 261 9.00 -22.89 17.19
CA ASN A 261 9.50 -24.23 17.52
C ASN A 261 10.99 -24.25 17.84
N GLU A 262 11.81 -23.46 17.11
CA GLU A 262 13.26 -23.47 17.33
C GLU A 262 13.66 -22.53 18.48
N PHE A 263 13.03 -21.37 18.57
CA PHE A 263 13.38 -20.33 19.57
C PHE A 263 12.38 -20.19 20.72
N GLY A 264 11.23 -20.86 20.67
CA GLY A 264 10.24 -20.85 21.74
C GLY A 264 9.54 -19.49 21.92
N MET A 265 9.52 -18.66 20.88
CA MET A 265 8.86 -17.35 20.91
C MET A 265 7.35 -17.50 20.78
N ASP A 266 6.61 -16.61 21.40
CA ASP A 266 5.15 -16.51 21.22
C ASP A 266 4.86 -15.76 19.93
N VAL A 267 4.27 -16.44 18.93
CA VAL A 267 4.01 -15.90 17.59
C VAL A 267 2.52 -15.81 17.35
N ALA A 268 2.00 -14.63 17.06
CA ALA A 268 0.59 -14.34 16.81
C ALA A 268 0.22 -14.37 15.31
#